data_00cf0c3fd8a5160310c2578d55f3ff72
#
_entry.id   00cf0c3fd8a5160310c2578d55f3ff72
#
_cell.length_a   1.000
_cell.length_b   1.000
_cell.length_c   1.000
_cell.angle_alpha   90.00
_cell.angle_beta   90.00
_cell.angle_gamma   90.00
#
_symmetry.space_group_name_H-M   'P 1'
#
loop_
_entity.id
_entity.type
_entity.pdbx_description
1 polymer ?
#
loop_
_entity_poly.entity_id
_entity_poly.type
_entity_poly.pdbx_seq_one_letter_code
_entity_poly.pdbx_strand_id
1 'polypeptide(L)'
;MTTIKATKGEFVNMINGLFAVQELKGKKFSLTVSKNIVILQKALKELEEAGRPSDKFMKLAKEVNELANLNNEDSKAKIDTLEKENEELVKTRQEQMEIVKKMMEEEIEVELNSLEEKVLPEEITAQQINNLIKIIK
;
A
#
# COMPACT_ATOMS: atom_id res chain seq x y z
N MET A 1 -12.27 5.55 20.32
CA MET A 1 -10.94 5.75 19.68
C MET A 1 -9.90 4.82 20.28
N THR A 2 -9.02 4.33 19.48
CA THR A 2 -7.91 3.47 19.91
C THR A 2 -6.62 4.06 19.39
N THR A 3 -5.64 4.33 20.26
CA THR A 3 -4.32 4.79 19.87
C THR A 3 -3.44 3.58 19.61
N ILE A 4 -2.86 3.52 18.42
CA ILE A 4 -1.98 2.41 18.02
C ILE A 4 -0.60 2.95 17.76
N LYS A 5 0.41 2.35 18.38
CA LYS A 5 1.81 2.61 18.10
C LYS A 5 2.36 1.43 17.29
N ALA A 6 2.77 1.72 16.06
CA ALA A 6 3.26 0.73 15.13
C ALA A 6 4.16 1.38 14.08
N THR A 7 4.83 0.57 13.28
CA THR A 7 5.62 1.09 12.15
C THR A 7 4.70 1.57 11.03
N LYS A 8 5.20 2.48 10.20
CA LYS A 8 4.47 2.90 8.99
C LYS A 8 4.13 1.71 8.10
N GLY A 9 5.04 0.72 8.01
CA GLY A 9 4.79 -0.52 7.26
C GLY A 9 3.61 -1.31 7.79
N GLU A 10 3.47 -1.41 9.11
CA GLU A 10 2.32 -2.06 9.74
C GLU A 10 1.01 -1.30 9.46
N PHE A 11 1.07 0.04 9.44
CA PHE A 11 -0.10 0.84 9.07
C PHE A 11 -0.45 0.72 7.58
N VAL A 12 0.53 0.52 6.70
CA VAL A 12 0.26 0.19 5.29
C VAL A 12 -0.53 -1.12 5.19
N ASN A 13 -0.13 -2.13 5.93
CA ASN A 13 -0.87 -3.40 5.98
C ASN A 13 -2.28 -3.20 6.51
N MET A 14 -2.45 -2.36 7.53
CA MET A 14 -3.75 -2.05 8.10
C MET A 14 -4.67 -1.33 7.11
N ILE A 15 -4.16 -0.32 6.40
CA ILE A 15 -4.98 0.38 5.40
C ILE A 15 -5.39 -0.54 4.25
N ASN A 16 -4.50 -1.44 3.84
CA ASN A 16 -4.83 -2.46 2.85
C ASN A 16 -5.91 -3.41 3.36
N GLY A 17 -5.86 -3.77 4.64
CA GLY A 17 -6.91 -4.55 5.30
C GLY A 17 -8.26 -3.82 5.32
N LEU A 18 -8.25 -2.51 5.54
CA LEU A 18 -9.46 -1.67 5.47
C LEU A 18 -10.02 -1.60 4.06
N PHE A 19 -9.18 -1.42 3.05
CA PHE A 19 -9.61 -1.45 1.64
C PHE A 19 -10.23 -2.81 1.26
N ALA A 20 -9.68 -3.90 1.79
CA ALA A 20 -10.19 -5.24 1.50
C ALA A 20 -11.61 -5.48 2.02
N VAL A 21 -12.06 -4.75 3.05
CA VAL A 21 -13.39 -4.87 3.63
C VAL A 21 -14.32 -3.71 3.24
N GLN A 22 -13.87 -2.83 2.38
CA GLN A 22 -14.56 -1.60 2.00
C GLN A 22 -15.95 -1.84 1.41
N GLU A 23 -16.15 -2.97 0.74
CA GLU A 23 -17.42 -3.32 0.08
C GLU A 23 -18.38 -4.11 0.96
N LEU A 24 -17.95 -4.52 2.16
CA LEU A 24 -18.82 -5.23 3.09
C LEU A 24 -19.91 -4.30 3.61
N LYS A 25 -21.13 -4.82 3.70
CA LYS A 25 -22.31 -4.04 4.08
C LYS A 25 -22.42 -3.88 5.59
N GLY A 26 -22.98 -2.75 6.01
CA GLY A 26 -23.22 -2.40 7.40
C GLY A 26 -22.90 -0.93 7.62
N LYS A 27 -23.91 -0.12 7.93
CA LYS A 27 -23.75 1.33 8.01
C LYS A 27 -22.69 1.77 9.01
N LYS A 28 -22.75 1.27 10.24
CA LYS A 28 -21.78 1.63 11.29
C LYS A 28 -20.37 1.10 10.95
N PHE A 29 -20.30 -0.11 10.45
CA PHE A 29 -19.05 -0.71 10.01
C PHE A 29 -18.41 0.09 8.88
N SER A 30 -19.17 0.36 7.83
CA SER A 30 -18.68 1.11 6.65
C SER A 30 -18.23 2.52 7.01
N LEU A 31 -18.94 3.19 7.90
CA LEU A 31 -18.59 4.53 8.36
C LEU A 31 -17.25 4.52 9.11
N THR A 32 -17.07 3.57 10.02
CA THR A 32 -15.82 3.43 10.79
C THR A 32 -14.65 3.11 9.87
N VAL A 33 -14.83 2.17 8.94
CA VAL A 33 -13.81 1.82 7.93
C VAL A 33 -13.42 3.05 7.12
N SER A 34 -14.38 3.79 6.61
CA SER A 34 -14.13 4.99 5.81
C SER A 34 -13.37 6.08 6.58
N LYS A 35 -13.76 6.33 7.83
CA LYS A 35 -13.07 7.30 8.68
C LYS A 35 -11.62 6.89 8.94
N ASN A 36 -11.39 5.62 9.22
CA ASN A 36 -10.04 5.10 9.48
C ASN A 36 -9.16 5.15 8.23
N ILE A 37 -9.71 4.87 7.05
CA ILE A 37 -8.98 5.02 5.79
C ILE A 37 -8.50 6.46 5.63
N VAL A 38 -9.36 7.44 5.85
CA VAL A 38 -8.99 8.86 5.74
C VAL A 38 -7.87 9.22 6.72
N ILE A 39 -7.97 8.77 7.97
CA ILE A 39 -6.95 9.03 9.00
C ILE A 39 -5.60 8.44 8.57
N LEU A 40 -5.59 7.18 8.12
CA LEU A 40 -4.36 6.51 7.69
C LEU A 40 -3.78 7.10 6.41
N GLN A 41 -4.61 7.51 5.47
CA GLN A 41 -4.14 8.20 4.26
C GLN A 41 -3.38 9.48 4.61
N LYS A 42 -3.87 10.25 5.57
CA LYS A 42 -3.16 11.44 6.06
C LYS A 42 -1.86 11.09 6.78
N ALA A 43 -1.90 10.09 7.65
CA ALA A 43 -0.73 9.66 8.41
C ALA A 43 0.39 9.11 7.52
N LEU A 44 0.04 8.49 6.39
CA LEU A 44 0.97 7.85 5.46
C LEU A 44 1.26 8.70 4.21
N LYS A 45 0.80 9.94 4.18
CA LYS A 45 0.94 10.81 3.00
C LYS A 45 2.40 11.00 2.58
N GLU A 46 3.29 11.27 3.51
CA GLU A 46 4.72 11.44 3.22
C GLU A 46 5.34 10.18 2.63
N LEU A 47 4.95 9.03 3.17
CA LEU A 47 5.40 7.73 2.65
C LEU A 47 4.92 7.51 1.22
N GLU A 48 3.66 7.80 0.94
CA GLU A 48 3.08 7.69 -0.40
C GLU A 48 3.81 8.60 -1.39
N GLU A 49 4.02 9.87 -1.03
CA GLU A 49 4.74 10.84 -1.87
C GLU A 49 6.17 10.41 -2.13
N ALA A 50 6.88 9.91 -1.09
CA ALA A 50 8.25 9.42 -1.23
C ALA A 50 8.34 8.19 -2.15
N GLY A 51 7.31 7.37 -2.20
CA GLY A 51 7.28 6.15 -3.01
C GLY A 51 6.75 6.32 -4.42
N ARG A 52 6.26 7.52 -4.76
CA ARG A 52 5.66 7.75 -6.09
C ARG A 52 6.73 7.74 -7.17
N PRO A 53 6.63 6.85 -8.18
CA PRO A 53 7.58 6.83 -9.28
C PRO A 53 7.45 8.07 -10.16
N SER A 54 8.56 8.50 -10.79
CA SER A 54 8.53 9.56 -11.79
C SER A 54 7.74 9.14 -13.02
N ASP A 55 7.24 10.12 -13.78
CA ASP A 55 6.53 9.85 -15.03
C ASP A 55 7.42 9.11 -16.04
N LYS A 56 8.69 9.46 -16.10
CA LYS A 56 9.68 8.80 -16.95
C LYS A 56 9.86 7.34 -16.58
N PHE A 57 9.95 7.05 -15.28
CA PHE A 57 10.04 5.67 -14.79
C PHE A 57 8.77 4.89 -15.08
N MET A 58 7.60 5.49 -14.91
CA MET A 58 6.32 4.81 -15.21
C MET A 58 6.22 4.44 -16.70
N LYS A 59 6.69 5.30 -17.61
CA LYS A 59 6.75 4.98 -19.04
C LYS A 59 7.67 3.81 -19.31
N LEU A 60 8.86 3.82 -18.70
CA LEU A 60 9.83 2.71 -18.84
C LEU A 60 9.23 1.40 -18.33
N ALA A 61 8.62 1.42 -17.15
CA ALA A 61 7.99 0.24 -16.56
C ALA A 61 6.87 -0.31 -17.44
N LYS A 62 6.07 0.55 -18.06
CA LYS A 62 5.03 0.17 -18.99
C LYS A 62 5.60 -0.52 -20.23
N GLU A 63 6.64 0.07 -20.85
CA GLU A 63 7.30 -0.51 -22.02
C GLU A 63 7.93 -1.87 -21.71
N VAL A 64 8.63 -1.99 -20.58
CA VAL A 64 9.21 -3.26 -20.12
C VAL A 64 8.12 -4.30 -19.89
N ASN A 65 7.02 -3.92 -19.27
CA ASN A 65 5.91 -4.84 -19.00
C ASN A 65 5.24 -5.33 -20.30
N GLU A 66 5.04 -4.45 -21.27
CA GLU A 66 4.50 -4.80 -22.58
C GLU A 66 5.42 -5.80 -23.31
N LEU A 67 6.74 -5.57 -23.27
CA LEU A 67 7.72 -6.47 -23.85
C LEU A 67 7.77 -7.82 -23.13
N ALA A 68 7.70 -7.80 -21.80
CA ALA A 68 7.67 -9.02 -20.99
C ALA A 68 6.46 -9.91 -21.31
N ASN A 69 5.31 -9.29 -21.61
CA ASN A 69 4.09 -10.01 -21.99
C ASN A 69 4.20 -10.73 -23.33
N LEU A 70 5.09 -10.31 -24.21
CA LEU A 70 5.37 -10.99 -25.49
C LEU A 70 6.12 -12.32 -25.29
N ASN A 71 6.88 -12.43 -24.22
CA ASN A 71 7.57 -13.66 -23.77
C ASN A 71 8.35 -14.40 -24.87
N ASN A 72 9.21 -13.67 -25.62
CA ASN A 72 10.10 -14.23 -26.63
C ASN A 72 11.53 -13.69 -26.45
N GLU A 73 12.50 -14.26 -27.18
CA GLU A 73 13.92 -13.88 -27.09
C GLU A 73 14.16 -12.43 -27.52
N ASP A 74 13.47 -11.99 -28.59
CA ASP A 74 13.59 -10.61 -29.08
C ASP A 74 13.11 -9.60 -28.04
N SER A 75 12.02 -9.89 -27.35
CA SER A 75 11.50 -9.01 -26.29
C SER A 75 12.46 -8.94 -25.10
N LYS A 76 13.07 -10.06 -24.72
CA LYS A 76 14.10 -10.07 -23.65
C LYS A 76 15.31 -9.21 -24.00
N ALA A 77 15.78 -9.31 -25.24
CA ALA A 77 16.89 -8.48 -25.72
C ALA A 77 16.54 -6.99 -25.72
N LYS A 78 15.32 -6.64 -26.10
CA LYS A 78 14.81 -5.26 -26.07
C LYS A 78 14.69 -4.73 -24.65
N ILE A 79 14.25 -5.54 -23.69
CA ILE A 79 14.19 -5.18 -22.27
C ILE A 79 15.59 -4.86 -21.75
N ASP A 80 16.57 -5.70 -22.02
CA ASP A 80 17.95 -5.49 -21.60
C ASP A 80 18.51 -4.17 -22.18
N THR A 81 18.21 -3.88 -23.43
CA THR A 81 18.63 -2.63 -24.10
C THR A 81 17.98 -1.42 -23.42
N LEU A 82 16.67 -1.47 -23.15
CA LEU A 82 15.95 -0.39 -22.49
C LEU A 82 16.48 -0.13 -21.08
N GLU A 83 16.75 -1.19 -20.32
CA GLU A 83 17.31 -1.07 -18.98
C GLU A 83 18.70 -0.43 -18.99
N LYS A 84 19.54 -0.79 -19.93
CA LYS A 84 20.87 -0.19 -20.10
C LYS A 84 20.81 1.28 -20.50
N GLU A 85 19.93 1.63 -21.45
CA GLU A 85 19.75 3.01 -21.91
C GLU A 85 19.17 3.91 -20.80
N ASN A 86 18.45 3.34 -19.85
CA ASN A 86 17.81 4.05 -18.75
C ASN A 86 18.41 3.68 -17.38
N GLU A 87 19.67 3.30 -17.35
CA GLU A 87 20.37 2.82 -16.14
C GLU A 87 20.26 3.80 -14.96
N GLU A 88 20.45 5.10 -15.20
CA GLU A 88 20.35 6.12 -14.16
C GLU A 88 18.92 6.23 -13.60
N LEU A 89 17.92 6.12 -14.49
CA LEU A 89 16.52 6.16 -14.08
C LEU A 89 16.15 4.97 -13.18
N VAL A 90 16.61 3.78 -13.53
CA VAL A 90 16.44 2.56 -12.74
C VAL A 90 17.16 2.69 -11.39
N LYS A 91 18.38 3.19 -11.40
CA LYS A 91 19.17 3.42 -10.17
C LYS A 91 18.50 4.41 -9.24
N THR A 92 18.01 5.52 -9.77
CA THR A 92 17.30 6.54 -9.00
C THR A 92 16.05 5.92 -8.33
N ARG A 93 15.32 5.07 -9.06
CA ARG A 93 14.16 4.37 -8.51
C ARG A 93 14.55 3.41 -7.39
N GLN A 94 15.64 2.68 -7.54
CA GLN A 94 16.15 1.78 -6.51
C GLN A 94 16.53 2.55 -5.25
N GLU A 95 17.21 3.69 -5.38
CA GLU A 95 17.56 4.55 -4.26
C GLU A 95 16.31 5.09 -3.56
N GLN A 96 15.29 5.48 -4.35
CA GLN A 96 14.00 5.93 -3.82
C GLN A 96 13.34 4.83 -2.99
N MET A 97 13.33 3.60 -3.48
CA MET A 97 12.74 2.47 -2.75
C MET A 97 13.50 2.12 -1.48
N GLU A 98 14.80 2.32 -1.43
CA GLU A 98 15.59 2.16 -0.21
C GLU A 98 15.19 3.19 0.86
N ILE A 99 14.94 4.43 0.44
CA ILE A 99 14.44 5.49 1.35
C ILE A 99 13.05 5.11 1.88
N VAL A 100 12.15 4.67 1.01
CA VAL A 100 10.80 4.21 1.39
C VAL A 100 10.87 3.07 2.39
N LYS A 101 11.75 2.10 2.17
CA LYS A 101 11.95 0.97 3.07
C LYS A 101 12.34 1.43 4.48
N LYS A 102 13.24 2.40 4.58
CA LYS A 102 13.63 2.98 5.87
C LYS A 102 12.48 3.73 6.52
N MET A 103 11.71 4.50 5.75
CA MET A 103 10.52 5.20 6.25
C MET A 103 9.49 4.22 6.81
N MET A 104 9.32 3.06 6.17
CA MET A 104 8.37 2.04 6.63
C MET A 104 8.74 1.44 7.99
N GLU A 105 10.00 1.51 8.39
CA GLU A 105 10.47 1.04 9.69
C GLU A 105 10.25 2.06 10.83
N GLU A 106 9.90 3.30 10.50
CA GLU A 106 9.63 4.33 11.50
C GLU A 106 8.35 4.05 12.27
N GLU A 107 8.44 4.12 13.61
CA GLU A 107 7.26 3.99 14.47
C GLU A 107 6.52 5.32 14.58
N ILE A 108 5.21 5.26 14.47
CA ILE A 108 4.31 6.40 14.69
C ILE A 108 3.13 5.97 15.56
N GLU A 109 2.46 6.94 16.15
CA GLU A 109 1.21 6.73 16.87
C GLU A 109 0.06 7.31 16.06
N VAL A 110 -0.99 6.53 15.86
CA VAL A 110 -2.19 6.97 15.15
C VAL A 110 -3.42 6.63 15.99
N GLU A 111 -4.30 7.59 16.14
CA GLU A 111 -5.58 7.39 16.81
C GLU A 111 -6.64 7.02 15.78
N LEU A 112 -7.19 5.81 15.92
CA LEU A 112 -8.19 5.26 15.01
C LEU A 112 -9.51 5.00 15.71
N ASN A 113 -10.59 4.99 14.94
CA ASN A 113 -11.90 4.63 15.46
C ASN A 113 -11.96 3.12 15.70
N SER A 114 -12.40 2.72 16.90
CA SER A 114 -12.56 1.31 17.24
C SER A 114 -13.73 0.68 16.48
N LEU A 115 -13.55 -0.59 16.07
CA LEU A 115 -14.60 -1.42 15.49
C LEU A 115 -15.16 -2.31 16.61
N GLU A 116 -16.44 -2.13 16.98
CA GLU A 116 -17.10 -3.01 17.93
C GLU A 116 -17.40 -4.35 17.27
N GLU A 117 -17.20 -5.46 17.99
CA GLU A 117 -17.50 -6.80 17.47
C GLU A 117 -18.93 -6.92 16.92
N LYS A 118 -19.88 -6.30 17.60
CA LYS A 118 -21.30 -6.36 17.23
C LYS A 118 -21.64 -5.71 15.89
N VAL A 119 -20.76 -4.84 15.34
CA VAL A 119 -21.01 -4.18 14.06
C VAL A 119 -20.27 -4.87 12.90
N LEU A 120 -19.50 -5.90 13.18
CA LEU A 120 -18.79 -6.64 12.12
C LEU A 120 -19.80 -7.35 11.22
N PRO A 121 -19.64 -7.26 9.88
CA PRO A 121 -20.50 -7.98 8.95
C PRO A 121 -20.38 -9.49 9.10
N GLU A 122 -21.46 -10.23 8.84
CA GLU A 122 -21.43 -11.70 8.86
C GLU A 122 -20.50 -12.28 7.81
N GLU A 123 -20.37 -11.59 6.66
CA GLU A 123 -19.52 -12.04 5.56
C GLU A 123 -18.02 -11.81 5.79
N ILE A 124 -17.64 -11.12 6.89
CA ILE A 124 -16.23 -10.88 7.16
C ILE A 124 -15.49 -12.19 7.45
N THR A 125 -14.33 -12.38 6.83
CA THR A 125 -13.53 -13.59 6.99
C THR A 125 -12.59 -13.48 8.19
N ALA A 126 -12.10 -14.64 8.65
CA ALA A 126 -11.11 -14.69 9.73
C ALA A 126 -9.84 -13.92 9.37
N GLN A 127 -9.39 -13.99 8.13
CA GLN A 127 -8.22 -13.25 7.66
C GLN A 127 -8.45 -11.73 7.71
N GLN A 128 -9.62 -11.28 7.27
CA GLN A 128 -10.00 -9.87 7.32
C GLN A 128 -10.08 -9.35 8.75
N ILE A 129 -10.65 -10.14 9.67
CA ILE A 129 -10.68 -9.82 11.10
C ILE A 129 -9.25 -9.69 11.63
N ASN A 130 -8.39 -10.65 11.31
CA ASN A 130 -7.01 -10.67 11.77
C ASN A 130 -6.24 -9.41 11.34
N ASN A 131 -6.46 -8.95 10.11
CA ASN A 131 -5.83 -7.72 9.61
C ASN A 131 -6.27 -6.46 10.38
N LEU A 132 -7.43 -6.49 11.00
CA LEU A 132 -8.02 -5.36 11.73
C LEU A 132 -8.06 -5.58 13.24
N ILE A 133 -7.46 -6.64 13.74
CA ILE A 133 -7.61 -7.07 15.14
C ILE A 133 -7.25 -5.98 16.15
N LYS A 134 -6.28 -5.14 15.82
CA LYS A 134 -5.81 -4.08 16.74
C LYS A 134 -6.85 -3.01 17.01
N ILE A 135 -7.83 -2.83 16.14
CA ILE A 135 -8.90 -1.83 16.28
C ILE A 135 -10.25 -2.46 16.65
N ILE A 136 -10.36 -3.78 16.67
CA ILE A 136 -11.59 -4.47 17.06
C ILE A 136 -11.66 -4.55 18.58
N LYS A 137 -12.82 -4.20 19.11
CA LYS A 137 -13.11 -4.25 20.55
C LYS A 137 -14.34 -5.08 20.87
#